data_bff6a6d74a5d591796523f25e9359473
#
_entry.id   bff6a6d74a5d591796523f25e9359473
#
_cell.length_a   1.000
_cell.length_b   1.000
_cell.length_c   1.000
_cell.angle_alpha   90.00
_cell.angle_beta   90.00
_cell.angle_gamma   90.00
#
_symmetry.space_group_name_H-M   'P 1'
#
loop_
_entity.id
_entity.type
_entity.pdbx_description
1 polymer ?
#
loop_
_entity_poly.entity_id
_entity_poly.type
_entity_poly.pdbx_seq_one_letter_code
_entity_poly.pdbx_strand_id
1 'polypeptide(L)'
;MLKFEAGAAPVEESRVRDIEEIMNYRRAMRRAEEELKTRPFSLNLLKELHAVLLDGVRGKFKARGQLRTTQNWIGTSGSPIETAQFVPPAPQNIMPHLDNWEKYYHFDRPDPLVQLAIIHAQFEMIHPFLDGNGRLGRMIVPLFLFERKLISSPVFYISAYLERYREEYVADLQGLSEKTPTAWTRWIGFFLGTMDEQSRENARKAQAIIDLYGRLKSRIIDLTHSQYAVPLLDCLFDQPVFTSSLFDDRPGMPGKPMIMNMLGRLKKAGILKVVREGSGRRPQILALMELINACEGSDVI
;
A
#
# COMPACT_ATOMS: atom_id res chain seq x y z
N MET A 1 1.92 11.86 4.23
CA MET A 1 1.44 10.85 5.19
C MET A 1 2.24 10.90 6.49
N LEU A 2 3.53 10.56 6.52
CA LEU A 2 4.34 10.51 7.76
C LEU A 2 4.30 11.80 8.61
N LYS A 3 4.33 12.99 7.99
CA LYS A 3 4.16 14.26 8.71
C LYS A 3 2.79 14.40 9.36
N PHE A 4 1.75 13.85 8.74
CA PHE A 4 0.39 13.86 9.29
C PHE A 4 0.27 12.92 10.50
N GLU A 5 0.84 11.71 10.41
CA GLU A 5 0.92 10.77 11.54
C GLU A 5 1.70 11.37 12.73
N ALA A 6 2.68 12.24 12.46
CA ALA A 6 3.39 13.00 13.49
C ALA A 6 2.66 14.27 13.96
N GLY A 7 1.37 14.46 13.60
CA GLY A 7 0.53 15.58 14.05
C GLY A 7 0.72 16.87 13.26
N ALA A 8 1.30 16.83 12.05
CA ALA A 8 1.35 17.98 11.15
C ALA A 8 0.17 17.92 10.17
N ALA A 9 -0.91 18.64 10.46
CA ALA A 9 -2.03 18.74 9.52
C ALA A 9 -1.58 19.40 8.20
N PRO A 10 -1.95 18.84 7.02
CA PRO A 10 -1.72 19.48 5.75
C PRO A 10 -2.58 20.76 5.61
N VAL A 11 -2.07 21.73 4.86
CA VAL A 11 -2.74 23.03 4.66
C VAL A 11 -3.88 22.92 3.63
N GLU A 12 -3.83 21.92 2.73
CA GLU A 12 -4.77 21.76 1.63
C GLU A 12 -5.72 20.57 1.89
N GLU A 13 -7.03 20.79 1.73
CA GLU A 13 -8.06 19.76 1.89
C GLU A 13 -7.88 18.57 0.92
N SER A 14 -7.35 18.81 -0.28
CA SER A 14 -7.05 17.76 -1.24
C SER A 14 -6.07 16.75 -0.68
N ARG A 15 -5.00 17.22 -0.04
CA ARG A 15 -3.97 16.39 0.61
C ARG A 15 -4.48 15.65 1.84
N VAL A 16 -5.43 16.22 2.57
CA VAL A 16 -6.09 15.52 3.68
C VAL A 16 -6.80 14.27 3.14
N ARG A 17 -7.56 14.44 2.07
CA ARG A 17 -8.29 13.33 1.42
C ARG A 17 -7.37 12.24 0.88
N ASP A 18 -6.27 12.62 0.23
CA ASP A 18 -5.29 11.65 -0.27
C ASP A 18 -4.64 10.85 0.88
N ILE A 19 -4.36 11.51 2.01
CA ILE A 19 -3.85 10.84 3.21
C ILE A 19 -4.90 9.87 3.79
N GLU A 20 -6.17 10.29 3.88
CA GLU A 20 -7.26 9.42 4.34
C GLU A 20 -7.41 8.19 3.44
N GLU A 21 -7.30 8.33 2.12
CA GLU A 21 -7.33 7.19 1.18
C GLU A 21 -6.18 6.20 1.45
N ILE A 22 -4.96 6.70 1.68
CA ILE A 22 -3.80 5.87 2.03
C ILE A 22 -4.01 5.17 3.38
N MET A 23 -4.52 5.89 4.38
CA MET A 23 -4.82 5.31 5.70
C MET A 23 -5.90 4.23 5.63
N ASN A 24 -6.92 4.43 4.80
CA ASN A 24 -7.96 3.44 4.55
C ASN A 24 -7.39 2.19 3.86
N TYR A 25 -6.52 2.38 2.86
CA TYR A 25 -5.84 1.27 2.20
C TYR A 25 -5.02 0.45 3.21
N ARG A 26 -4.23 1.11 4.07
CA ARG A 26 -3.47 0.43 5.14
C ARG A 26 -4.38 -0.32 6.13
N ARG A 27 -5.50 0.29 6.55
CA ARG A 27 -6.49 -0.37 7.42
C ARG A 27 -7.09 -1.60 6.77
N ALA A 28 -7.46 -1.49 5.49
CA ALA A 28 -8.01 -2.60 4.73
C ALA A 28 -6.99 -3.75 4.60
N MET A 29 -5.72 -3.44 4.28
CA MET A 29 -4.65 -4.44 4.19
C MET A 29 -4.39 -5.16 5.51
N ARG A 30 -4.29 -4.42 6.63
CA ARG A 30 -4.11 -5.02 7.97
C ARG A 30 -5.29 -5.93 8.33
N ARG A 31 -6.52 -5.46 8.07
CA ARG A 31 -7.72 -6.28 8.30
C ARG A 31 -7.68 -7.56 7.46
N ALA A 32 -7.34 -7.45 6.18
CA ALA A 32 -7.24 -8.61 5.28
C ALA A 32 -6.18 -9.60 5.76
N GLU A 33 -5.00 -9.13 6.19
CA GLU A 33 -3.94 -9.97 6.73
C GLU A 33 -4.41 -10.77 7.95
N GLU A 34 -5.10 -10.12 8.90
CA GLU A 34 -5.63 -10.81 10.09
C GLU A 34 -6.70 -11.84 9.73
N GLU A 35 -7.63 -11.49 8.84
CA GLU A 35 -8.70 -12.38 8.41
C GLU A 35 -8.16 -13.61 7.66
N LEU A 36 -7.18 -13.43 6.76
CA LEU A 36 -6.58 -14.51 5.98
C LEU A 36 -5.71 -15.48 6.81
N LYS A 37 -5.39 -15.16 8.06
CA LYS A 37 -4.77 -16.12 8.99
C LYS A 37 -5.74 -17.22 9.45
N THR A 38 -7.03 -16.95 9.42
CA THR A 38 -8.07 -17.81 10.00
C THR A 38 -9.11 -18.31 9.00
N ARG A 39 -9.34 -17.59 7.93
CA ARG A 39 -10.31 -17.94 6.88
C ARG A 39 -9.78 -17.63 5.48
N PRO A 40 -10.20 -18.42 4.45
CA PRO A 40 -9.80 -18.14 3.07
C PRO A 40 -10.41 -16.82 2.57
N PHE A 41 -9.80 -16.27 1.51
CA PHE A 41 -10.34 -15.12 0.80
C PHE A 41 -11.79 -15.42 0.30
N SER A 42 -12.64 -14.41 0.29
CA SER A 42 -14.03 -14.56 -0.16
C SER A 42 -14.59 -13.25 -0.71
N LEU A 43 -15.66 -13.35 -1.52
CA LEU A 43 -16.40 -12.16 -1.97
C LEU A 43 -16.96 -11.33 -0.82
N ASN A 44 -17.27 -11.94 0.32
CA ASN A 44 -17.69 -11.19 1.50
C ASN A 44 -16.52 -10.38 2.08
N LEU A 45 -15.35 -10.97 2.21
CA LEU A 45 -14.14 -10.23 2.61
C LEU A 45 -13.84 -9.11 1.63
N LEU A 46 -13.92 -9.35 0.32
CA LEU A 46 -13.74 -8.32 -0.71
C LEU A 46 -14.68 -7.13 -0.51
N LYS A 47 -15.97 -7.37 -0.22
CA LYS A 47 -16.96 -6.31 0.06
C LYS A 47 -16.64 -5.57 1.35
N GLU A 48 -16.20 -6.26 2.39
CA GLU A 48 -15.76 -5.64 3.65
C GLU A 48 -14.54 -4.75 3.45
N LEU A 49 -13.55 -5.20 2.68
CA LEU A 49 -12.35 -4.41 2.35
C LEU A 49 -12.71 -3.16 1.53
N HIS A 50 -13.64 -3.29 0.56
CA HIS A 50 -14.18 -2.16 -0.18
C HIS A 50 -14.86 -1.13 0.74
N ALA A 51 -15.63 -1.58 1.72
CA ALA A 51 -16.28 -0.69 2.67
C ALA A 51 -15.27 0.10 3.52
N VAL A 52 -14.16 -0.54 3.94
CA VAL A 52 -13.06 0.12 4.66
C VAL A 52 -12.33 1.10 3.75
N LEU A 53 -12.05 0.70 2.51
CA LEU A 53 -11.31 1.49 1.54
C LEU A 53 -11.97 2.84 1.21
N LEU A 54 -13.31 2.87 1.16
CA LEU A 54 -14.11 4.06 0.85
C LEU A 54 -14.63 4.80 2.10
N ASP A 55 -14.11 4.50 3.30
CA ASP A 55 -14.56 5.14 4.53
C ASP A 55 -14.13 6.62 4.60
N GLY A 56 -15.09 7.52 4.78
CA GLY A 56 -14.83 8.96 4.99
C GLY A 56 -14.35 9.77 3.79
N VAL A 57 -13.98 9.14 2.66
CA VAL A 57 -13.40 9.80 1.47
C VAL A 57 -14.37 9.95 0.30
N ARG A 58 -13.87 10.40 -0.86
CA ARG A 58 -14.63 10.69 -2.11
C ARG A 58 -15.68 9.64 -2.49
N GLY A 59 -15.49 8.39 -2.06
CA GLY A 59 -16.41 7.27 -2.31
C GLY A 59 -17.57 7.13 -1.30
N LYS A 60 -17.74 8.02 -0.34
CA LYS A 60 -18.77 7.91 0.71
C LYS A 60 -20.20 7.65 0.19
N PHE A 61 -20.52 8.20 -0.98
CA PHE A 61 -21.82 8.03 -1.64
C PHE A 61 -21.81 6.96 -2.75
N LYS A 62 -20.74 6.16 -2.87
CA LYS A 62 -20.55 5.15 -3.93
C LYS A 62 -20.87 3.73 -3.46
N ALA A 63 -21.95 3.55 -2.70
CA ALA A 63 -22.45 2.24 -2.27
C ALA A 63 -21.36 1.35 -1.65
N ARG A 64 -20.74 1.81 -0.56
CA ARG A 64 -19.63 1.14 0.15
C ARG A 64 -19.95 -0.34 0.45
N GLY A 65 -19.06 -1.23 0.05
CA GLY A 65 -19.22 -2.67 0.26
C GLY A 65 -20.31 -3.33 -0.59
N GLN A 66 -20.95 -2.58 -1.50
CA GLN A 66 -22.03 -3.08 -2.34
C GLN A 66 -21.62 -3.12 -3.80
N LEU A 67 -22.01 -4.17 -4.49
CA LEU A 67 -21.83 -4.27 -5.92
C LEU A 67 -22.69 -3.21 -6.63
N ARG A 68 -22.21 -2.72 -7.76
CA ARG A 68 -22.96 -1.75 -8.56
C ARG A 68 -24.25 -2.35 -9.12
N THR A 69 -25.28 -1.54 -9.09
CA THR A 69 -26.60 -1.85 -9.69
C THR A 69 -26.84 -1.06 -10.97
N THR A 70 -25.94 -0.14 -11.30
CA THR A 70 -25.97 0.66 -12.52
C THR A 70 -24.76 0.35 -13.40
N GLN A 71 -24.92 0.60 -14.71
CA GLN A 71 -23.83 0.48 -15.65
C GLN A 71 -22.79 1.56 -15.36
N ASN A 72 -21.51 1.17 -15.35
CA ASN A 72 -20.36 2.06 -15.35
C ASN A 72 -19.48 1.76 -16.58
N TRP A 73 -18.52 2.63 -16.83
CA TRP A 73 -17.54 2.46 -17.89
C TRP A 73 -16.20 3.09 -17.48
N ILE A 74 -15.15 2.67 -18.15
CA ILE A 74 -13.80 3.20 -17.98
C ILE A 74 -13.49 4.08 -19.18
N GLY A 75 -13.01 5.30 -18.91
CA GLY A 75 -12.69 6.29 -19.94
C GLY A 75 -12.30 7.62 -19.32
N THR A 76 -12.25 8.67 -20.15
CA THR A 76 -12.03 10.04 -19.66
C THR A 76 -13.13 10.46 -18.71
N SER A 77 -12.77 11.09 -17.60
CA SER A 77 -13.75 11.56 -16.61
C SER A 77 -14.80 12.47 -17.25
N GLY A 78 -16.08 12.14 -17.04
CA GLY A 78 -17.21 12.88 -17.61
C GLY A 78 -17.55 12.54 -19.07
N SER A 79 -16.81 11.63 -19.72
CA SER A 79 -17.17 11.19 -21.07
C SER A 79 -18.40 10.27 -21.07
N PRO A 80 -19.25 10.31 -22.11
CA PRO A 80 -20.38 9.40 -22.22
C PRO A 80 -19.93 7.97 -22.54
N ILE A 81 -20.83 6.99 -22.32
CA ILE A 81 -20.53 5.56 -22.50
C ILE A 81 -20.16 5.20 -23.94
N GLU A 82 -20.67 5.95 -24.91
CA GLU A 82 -20.39 5.77 -26.34
C GLU A 82 -18.92 6.00 -26.69
N THR A 83 -18.20 6.76 -25.89
CA THR A 83 -16.75 7.05 -26.03
C THR A 83 -15.91 6.33 -24.99
N ALA A 84 -16.49 5.35 -24.30
CA ALA A 84 -15.80 4.59 -23.27
C ALA A 84 -14.63 3.77 -23.85
N GLN A 85 -13.54 3.74 -23.15
CA GLN A 85 -12.40 2.87 -23.48
C GLN A 85 -12.72 1.39 -23.18
N PHE A 86 -13.54 1.14 -22.15
CA PHE A 86 -13.99 -0.20 -21.81
C PHE A 86 -15.35 -0.12 -21.09
N VAL A 87 -16.27 -1.01 -21.48
CA VAL A 87 -17.58 -1.18 -20.85
C VAL A 87 -17.63 -2.53 -20.15
N PRO A 88 -17.61 -2.56 -18.80
CA PRO A 88 -17.73 -3.79 -18.03
C PRO A 88 -19.08 -4.49 -18.22
N PRO A 89 -19.24 -5.77 -17.80
CA PRO A 89 -20.48 -6.50 -17.86
C PRO A 89 -21.66 -5.73 -17.26
N ALA A 90 -22.86 -5.97 -17.78
CA ALA A 90 -24.09 -5.39 -17.24
C ALA A 90 -24.30 -5.81 -15.77
N PRO A 91 -24.93 -4.97 -14.92
CA PRO A 91 -25.06 -5.22 -13.48
C PRO A 91 -25.63 -6.59 -13.12
N GLN A 92 -26.61 -7.09 -13.86
CA GLN A 92 -27.24 -8.40 -13.64
C GLN A 92 -26.27 -9.57 -13.85
N ASN A 93 -25.16 -9.37 -14.57
CA ASN A 93 -24.18 -10.39 -14.86
C ASN A 93 -22.98 -10.37 -13.88
N ILE A 94 -22.91 -9.40 -12.97
CA ILE A 94 -21.76 -9.26 -12.05
C ILE A 94 -21.62 -10.50 -11.15
N MET A 95 -22.70 -10.92 -10.49
CA MET A 95 -22.64 -12.07 -9.58
C MET A 95 -22.21 -13.38 -10.26
N PRO A 96 -22.76 -13.78 -11.41
CA PRO A 96 -22.27 -14.97 -12.13
C PRO A 96 -20.79 -14.88 -12.47
N HIS A 97 -20.27 -13.69 -12.86
CA HIS A 97 -18.85 -13.52 -13.13
C HIS A 97 -18.00 -13.58 -11.87
N LEU A 98 -18.45 -12.96 -10.76
CA LEU A 98 -17.73 -13.03 -9.48
C LEU A 98 -17.71 -14.42 -8.89
N ASP A 99 -18.83 -15.18 -8.97
CA ASP A 99 -18.89 -16.56 -8.51
C ASP A 99 -17.88 -17.46 -9.27
N ASN A 100 -17.77 -17.26 -10.59
CA ASN A 100 -16.77 -17.98 -11.39
C ASN A 100 -15.34 -17.52 -11.05
N TRP A 101 -15.13 -16.23 -10.85
CA TRP A 101 -13.85 -15.64 -10.46
C TRP A 101 -13.39 -16.16 -9.09
N GLU A 102 -14.27 -16.21 -8.08
CA GLU A 102 -13.96 -16.73 -6.75
C GLU A 102 -13.61 -18.24 -6.81
N LYS A 103 -14.35 -19.04 -7.59
CA LYS A 103 -14.01 -20.45 -7.83
C LYS A 103 -12.61 -20.57 -8.44
N TYR A 104 -12.29 -19.76 -9.44
CA TYR A 104 -10.97 -19.77 -10.07
C TYR A 104 -9.87 -19.29 -9.11
N TYR A 105 -10.15 -18.33 -8.26
CA TYR A 105 -9.23 -17.85 -7.22
C TYR A 105 -8.78 -18.99 -6.29
N HIS A 106 -9.70 -19.86 -5.90
CA HIS A 106 -9.41 -20.99 -5.01
C HIS A 106 -8.93 -22.26 -5.74
N PHE A 107 -9.03 -22.28 -7.03
CA PHE A 107 -8.59 -23.43 -7.80
C PHE A 107 -7.06 -23.58 -7.74
N ASP A 108 -6.59 -24.81 -7.54
CA ASP A 108 -5.15 -25.07 -7.47
C ASP A 108 -4.57 -25.17 -8.88
N ARG A 109 -3.67 -24.27 -9.23
CA ARG A 109 -2.98 -24.21 -10.52
C ARG A 109 -1.50 -24.49 -10.37
N PRO A 110 -0.85 -25.11 -11.39
CA PRO A 110 0.59 -25.37 -11.34
C PRO A 110 1.45 -24.13 -11.16
N ASP A 111 1.04 -23.00 -11.75
CA ASP A 111 1.73 -21.72 -11.64
C ASP A 111 0.80 -20.68 -10.98
N PRO A 112 1.04 -20.35 -9.71
CA PRO A 112 0.23 -19.37 -8.99
C PRO A 112 0.43 -17.93 -9.49
N LEU A 113 1.56 -17.57 -10.11
CA LEU A 113 1.78 -16.22 -10.62
C LEU A 113 1.00 -16.01 -11.94
N VAL A 114 0.96 -17.02 -12.81
CA VAL A 114 0.07 -17.00 -13.99
C VAL A 114 -1.39 -16.95 -13.57
N GLN A 115 -1.77 -17.72 -12.55
CA GLN A 115 -3.12 -17.67 -11.97
C GLN A 115 -3.45 -16.27 -11.46
N LEU A 116 -2.54 -15.65 -10.73
CA LEU A 116 -2.71 -14.29 -10.22
C LEU A 116 -2.88 -13.25 -11.33
N ALA A 117 -2.12 -13.36 -12.42
CA ALA A 117 -2.27 -12.49 -13.58
C ALA A 117 -3.69 -12.57 -14.16
N ILE A 118 -4.26 -13.78 -14.25
CA ILE A 118 -5.62 -13.99 -14.74
C ILE A 118 -6.66 -13.47 -13.74
N ILE A 119 -6.48 -13.72 -12.45
CA ILE A 119 -7.34 -13.22 -11.37
C ILE A 119 -7.42 -11.69 -11.41
N HIS A 120 -6.27 -11.04 -11.51
CA HIS A 120 -6.21 -9.58 -11.54
C HIS A 120 -6.91 -9.01 -12.78
N ALA A 121 -6.62 -9.53 -13.97
CA ALA A 121 -7.26 -9.10 -15.20
C ALA A 121 -8.78 -9.28 -15.15
N GLN A 122 -9.25 -10.45 -14.76
CA GLN A 122 -10.68 -10.73 -14.68
C GLN A 122 -11.39 -9.81 -13.69
N PHE A 123 -10.78 -9.52 -12.53
CA PHE A 123 -11.36 -8.59 -11.57
C PHE A 123 -11.50 -7.17 -12.15
N GLU A 124 -10.46 -6.66 -12.81
CA GLU A 124 -10.50 -5.35 -13.47
C GLU A 124 -11.54 -5.31 -14.61
N MET A 125 -11.69 -6.40 -15.37
CA MET A 125 -12.69 -6.52 -16.42
C MET A 125 -14.14 -6.62 -15.89
N ILE A 126 -14.37 -7.31 -14.78
CA ILE A 126 -15.70 -7.39 -14.14
C ILE A 126 -16.09 -6.03 -13.58
N HIS A 127 -15.16 -5.31 -13.01
CA HIS A 127 -15.31 -3.97 -12.44
C HIS A 127 -16.56 -3.85 -11.55
N PRO A 128 -16.63 -4.63 -10.46
CA PRO A 128 -17.89 -4.92 -9.77
C PRO A 128 -18.46 -3.78 -8.93
N PHE A 129 -17.67 -2.73 -8.65
CA PHE A 129 -18.09 -1.61 -7.81
C PHE A 129 -18.23 -0.31 -8.61
N LEU A 130 -18.91 0.69 -8.04
CA LEU A 130 -19.03 2.02 -8.66
C LEU A 130 -17.73 2.84 -8.61
N ASP A 131 -16.88 2.57 -7.61
CA ASP A 131 -15.57 3.22 -7.41
C ASP A 131 -14.66 2.24 -6.64
N GLY A 132 -13.34 2.46 -6.62
CA GLY A 132 -12.38 1.70 -5.82
C GLY A 132 -11.94 0.36 -6.42
N ASN A 133 -12.40 -0.04 -7.60
CA ASN A 133 -12.03 -1.31 -8.23
C ASN A 133 -10.52 -1.44 -8.41
N GLY A 134 -9.85 -0.47 -9.03
CA GLY A 134 -8.41 -0.52 -9.23
C GLY A 134 -7.59 -0.57 -7.93
N ARG A 135 -8.06 0.06 -6.83
CA ARG A 135 -7.42 -0.07 -5.51
C ARG A 135 -7.57 -1.48 -4.96
N LEU A 136 -8.76 -2.08 -5.09
CA LEU A 136 -9.01 -3.47 -4.70
C LEU A 136 -8.23 -4.46 -5.59
N GLY A 137 -8.23 -4.27 -6.91
CA GLY A 137 -7.46 -5.10 -7.83
C GLY A 137 -5.99 -5.17 -7.46
N ARG A 138 -5.39 -4.01 -7.13
CA ARG A 138 -4.01 -3.96 -6.63
C ARG A 138 -3.83 -4.57 -5.24
N MET A 139 -4.86 -4.53 -4.38
CA MET A 139 -4.84 -5.17 -3.06
C MET A 139 -4.93 -6.69 -3.16
N ILE A 140 -5.67 -7.23 -4.12
CA ILE A 140 -5.80 -8.68 -4.36
C ILE A 140 -4.42 -9.30 -4.62
N VAL A 141 -3.49 -8.59 -5.28
CA VAL A 141 -2.16 -9.13 -5.61
C VAL A 141 -1.39 -9.58 -4.36
N PRO A 142 -1.04 -8.71 -3.39
CA PRO A 142 -0.33 -9.14 -2.20
C PRO A 142 -1.15 -10.10 -1.32
N LEU A 143 -2.48 -9.99 -1.30
CA LEU A 143 -3.33 -10.89 -0.52
C LEU A 143 -3.31 -12.32 -1.07
N PHE A 144 -3.37 -12.50 -2.38
CA PHE A 144 -3.23 -13.80 -3.03
C PHE A 144 -1.85 -14.42 -2.75
N LEU A 145 -0.78 -13.64 -2.91
CA LEU A 145 0.59 -14.10 -2.63
C LEU A 145 0.75 -14.54 -1.16
N PHE A 146 0.17 -13.79 -0.24
CA PHE A 146 0.19 -14.10 1.19
C PHE A 146 -0.60 -15.38 1.51
N GLU A 147 -1.82 -15.51 1.01
CA GLU A 147 -2.66 -16.69 1.23
C GLU A 147 -2.03 -17.96 0.62
N ARG A 148 -1.37 -17.83 -0.53
CA ARG A 148 -0.60 -18.91 -1.17
C ARG A 148 0.78 -19.15 -0.51
N LYS A 149 1.12 -18.43 0.57
CA LYS A 149 2.39 -18.54 1.32
C LYS A 149 3.63 -18.27 0.46
N LEU A 150 3.48 -17.48 -0.61
CA LEU A 150 4.58 -17.02 -1.45
C LEU A 150 5.34 -15.84 -0.82
N ILE A 151 4.66 -15.11 0.06
CA ILE A 151 5.24 -14.05 0.91
C ILE A 151 4.74 -14.22 2.35
N SER A 152 5.54 -13.79 3.33
CA SER A 152 5.24 -13.93 4.76
C SER A 152 4.31 -12.84 5.31
N SER A 153 4.16 -11.73 4.61
CA SER A 153 3.25 -10.62 4.92
C SER A 153 2.83 -9.94 3.61
N PRO A 154 1.60 -9.40 3.50
CA PRO A 154 1.10 -8.84 2.25
C PRO A 154 1.65 -7.43 1.98
N VAL A 155 2.98 -7.30 1.94
CA VAL A 155 3.72 -6.03 1.74
C VAL A 155 4.28 -5.87 0.32
N PHE A 156 3.62 -6.44 -0.66
CA PHE A 156 4.01 -6.35 -2.06
C PHE A 156 3.17 -5.29 -2.80
N TYR A 157 3.75 -4.14 -3.10
CA TYR A 157 3.04 -3.01 -3.71
C TYR A 157 3.38 -2.87 -5.19
N ILE A 158 2.46 -3.27 -6.05
CA ILE A 158 2.59 -3.22 -7.51
C ILE A 158 2.23 -1.84 -8.10
N SER A 159 1.62 -0.95 -7.31
CA SER A 159 1.01 0.30 -7.80
C SER A 159 1.98 1.23 -8.51
N ALA A 160 3.21 1.35 -8.01
CA ALA A 160 4.21 2.25 -8.59
C ALA A 160 4.61 1.81 -10.01
N TYR A 161 4.73 0.51 -10.22
CA TYR A 161 5.05 -0.05 -11.52
C TYR A 161 3.88 0.10 -12.51
N LEU A 162 2.67 -0.26 -12.10
CA LEU A 162 1.47 -0.12 -12.94
C LEU A 162 1.20 1.35 -13.32
N GLU A 163 1.56 2.30 -12.48
CA GLU A 163 1.46 3.73 -12.84
C GLU A 163 2.55 4.14 -13.82
N ARG A 164 3.78 3.64 -13.67
CA ARG A 164 4.89 3.92 -14.59
C ARG A 164 4.59 3.42 -16.01
N TYR A 165 3.96 2.26 -16.14
CA TYR A 165 3.62 1.63 -17.42
C TYR A 165 2.11 1.62 -17.67
N ARG A 166 1.44 2.68 -17.25
CA ARG A 166 -0.02 2.78 -17.27
C ARG A 166 -0.64 2.60 -18.64
N GLU A 167 -0.01 3.16 -19.66
CA GLU A 167 -0.51 3.06 -21.06
C GLU A 167 -0.49 1.60 -21.54
N GLU A 168 0.61 0.89 -21.30
CA GLU A 168 0.75 -0.52 -21.64
C GLU A 168 -0.21 -1.40 -20.84
N TYR A 169 -0.30 -1.17 -19.52
CA TYR A 169 -1.25 -1.84 -18.64
C TYR A 169 -2.69 -1.73 -19.13
N VAL A 170 -3.13 -0.53 -19.49
CA VAL A 170 -4.50 -0.30 -19.97
C VAL A 170 -4.69 -0.94 -21.36
N ALA A 171 -3.73 -0.79 -22.27
CA ALA A 171 -3.79 -1.38 -23.60
C ALA A 171 -3.87 -2.91 -23.57
N ASP A 172 -3.09 -3.55 -22.69
CA ASP A 172 -3.08 -5.00 -22.55
C ASP A 172 -4.37 -5.54 -21.92
N LEU A 173 -4.91 -4.84 -20.92
CA LEU A 173 -6.24 -5.18 -20.36
C LEU A 173 -7.35 -5.05 -21.40
N GLN A 174 -7.34 -3.98 -22.20
CA GLN A 174 -8.32 -3.78 -23.28
C GLN A 174 -8.21 -4.86 -24.35
N GLY A 175 -6.98 -5.25 -24.72
CA GLY A 175 -6.71 -6.32 -25.66
C GLY A 175 -7.32 -7.67 -25.29
N LEU A 176 -7.55 -7.93 -23.99
CA LEU A 176 -8.22 -9.16 -23.55
C LEU A 176 -9.66 -9.28 -24.04
N SER A 177 -10.29 -8.18 -24.46
CA SER A 177 -11.63 -8.18 -25.07
C SER A 177 -11.66 -8.96 -26.39
N GLU A 178 -10.52 -9.14 -27.06
CA GLU A 178 -10.40 -9.96 -28.27
C GLU A 178 -10.55 -11.46 -28.00
N LYS A 179 -10.41 -11.89 -26.74
CA LYS A 179 -10.51 -13.30 -26.28
C LYS A 179 -9.58 -14.25 -27.02
N THR A 180 -8.43 -13.76 -27.49
CA THR A 180 -7.43 -14.55 -28.22
C THR A 180 -6.34 -15.09 -27.28
N PRO A 181 -5.74 -16.27 -27.57
CA PRO A 181 -4.58 -16.74 -26.83
C PRO A 181 -3.41 -15.76 -26.85
N THR A 182 -3.21 -15.05 -27.94
CA THR A 182 -2.14 -14.04 -28.08
C THR A 182 -2.32 -12.88 -27.12
N ALA A 183 -3.55 -12.34 -26.98
CA ALA A 183 -3.85 -11.27 -26.02
C ALA A 183 -3.59 -11.72 -24.58
N TRP A 184 -4.00 -12.92 -24.22
CA TRP A 184 -3.71 -13.48 -22.89
C TRP A 184 -2.22 -13.71 -22.65
N THR A 185 -1.48 -14.21 -23.62
CA THR A 185 -0.03 -14.41 -23.50
C THR A 185 0.68 -13.07 -23.30
N ARG A 186 0.29 -12.03 -24.03
CA ARG A 186 0.83 -10.69 -23.90
C ARG A 186 0.56 -10.11 -22.51
N TRP A 187 -0.69 -10.16 -22.04
CA TRP A 187 -1.07 -9.73 -20.71
C TRP A 187 -0.29 -10.45 -19.61
N ILE A 188 -0.22 -11.78 -19.67
CA ILE A 188 0.50 -12.59 -18.66
C ILE A 188 1.98 -12.19 -18.67
N GLY A 189 2.59 -12.04 -19.85
CA GLY A 189 3.98 -11.60 -19.99
C GLY A 189 4.22 -10.24 -19.36
N PHE A 190 3.37 -9.24 -19.62
CA PHE A 190 3.41 -7.92 -19.00
C PHE A 190 3.29 -8.02 -17.47
N PHE A 191 2.29 -8.76 -16.98
CA PHE A 191 2.04 -8.87 -15.53
C PHE A 191 3.21 -9.57 -14.81
N LEU A 192 3.75 -10.65 -15.35
CA LEU A 192 4.91 -11.35 -14.78
C LEU A 192 6.17 -10.48 -14.82
N GLY A 193 6.39 -9.72 -15.90
CA GLY A 193 7.46 -8.74 -15.98
C GLY A 193 7.34 -7.66 -14.90
N THR A 194 6.13 -7.17 -14.67
CA THR A 194 5.80 -6.25 -13.57
C THR A 194 6.15 -6.84 -12.20
N MET A 195 5.78 -8.10 -11.97
CA MET A 195 6.07 -8.80 -10.72
C MET A 195 7.57 -8.99 -10.49
N ASP A 196 8.32 -9.36 -11.54
CA ASP A 196 9.78 -9.53 -11.46
C ASP A 196 10.48 -8.21 -11.13
N GLU A 197 10.22 -7.14 -11.87
CA GLU A 197 10.84 -5.84 -11.61
C GLU A 197 10.50 -5.28 -10.22
N GLN A 198 9.23 -5.38 -9.81
CA GLN A 198 8.81 -4.92 -8.50
C GLN A 198 9.44 -5.75 -7.37
N SER A 199 9.59 -7.06 -7.56
CA SER A 199 10.23 -7.92 -6.56
C SER A 199 11.71 -7.59 -6.38
N ARG A 200 12.43 -7.32 -7.48
CA ARG A 200 13.84 -6.87 -7.45
C ARG A 200 13.99 -5.51 -6.77
N GLU A 201 13.09 -4.58 -7.04
CA GLU A 201 13.06 -3.27 -6.39
C GLU A 201 12.82 -3.41 -4.88
N ASN A 202 11.82 -4.20 -4.49
CA ASN A 202 11.51 -4.44 -3.07
C ASN A 202 12.66 -5.13 -2.35
N ALA A 203 13.32 -6.11 -2.98
CA ALA A 203 14.49 -6.79 -2.40
C ALA A 203 15.65 -5.80 -2.19
N ARG A 204 15.92 -4.93 -3.16
CA ARG A 204 16.96 -3.88 -3.02
C ARG A 204 16.65 -2.91 -1.88
N LYS A 205 15.40 -2.45 -1.77
CA LYS A 205 14.96 -1.57 -0.69
C LYS A 205 15.07 -2.25 0.67
N ALA A 206 14.63 -3.51 0.77
CA ALA A 206 14.74 -4.28 2.02
C ALA A 206 16.20 -4.45 2.46
N GLN A 207 17.11 -4.77 1.53
CA GLN A 207 18.53 -4.88 1.83
C GLN A 207 19.10 -3.54 2.30
N ALA A 208 18.80 -2.44 1.61
CA ALA A 208 19.24 -1.10 1.99
C ALA A 208 18.75 -0.71 3.40
N ILE A 209 17.51 -1.08 3.78
CA ILE A 209 16.96 -0.84 5.12
C ILE A 209 17.69 -1.68 6.17
N ILE A 210 17.99 -2.95 5.90
CA ILE A 210 18.74 -3.84 6.80
C ILE A 210 20.17 -3.30 7.02
N ASP A 211 20.85 -2.91 5.94
CA ASP A 211 22.20 -2.35 6.01
C ASP A 211 22.23 -1.02 6.79
N LEU A 212 21.21 -0.17 6.55
CA LEU A 212 21.02 1.07 7.31
C LEU A 212 20.84 0.80 8.80
N TYR A 213 19.99 -0.18 9.15
CA TYR A 213 19.75 -0.56 10.54
C TYR A 213 21.07 -0.99 11.22
N GLY A 214 21.82 -1.89 10.58
CA GLY A 214 23.13 -2.36 11.09
C GLY A 214 24.12 -1.22 11.33
N ARG A 215 24.25 -0.32 10.35
CA ARG A 215 25.15 0.85 10.43
C ARG A 215 24.71 1.83 11.53
N LEU A 216 23.43 2.16 11.61
CA LEU A 216 22.91 3.07 12.62
C LEU A 216 22.95 2.47 14.03
N LYS A 217 22.77 1.16 14.17
CA LYS A 217 22.88 0.47 15.46
C LYS A 217 24.24 0.71 16.12
N SER A 218 25.33 0.44 15.41
CA SER A 218 26.68 0.68 15.92
C SER A 218 26.88 2.16 16.24
N ARG A 219 26.54 3.04 15.29
CA ARG A 219 26.72 4.49 15.44
C ARG A 219 25.94 5.09 16.62
N ILE A 220 24.71 4.66 16.87
CA ILE A 220 23.88 5.16 17.98
C ILE A 220 24.39 4.63 19.32
N ILE A 221 24.86 3.38 19.40
CA ILE A 221 25.51 2.85 20.59
C ILE A 221 26.75 3.69 20.95
N ASP A 222 27.60 3.97 19.97
CA ASP A 222 28.83 4.76 20.17
C ASP A 222 28.55 6.21 20.56
N LEU A 223 27.49 6.82 20.00
CA LEU A 223 27.10 8.19 20.30
C LEU A 223 26.44 8.34 21.68
N THR A 224 25.66 7.35 22.10
CA THR A 224 24.81 7.50 23.30
C THR A 224 25.40 6.81 24.52
N HIS A 225 26.23 5.75 24.33
CA HIS A 225 26.73 4.85 25.39
C HIS A 225 25.61 4.35 26.31
N SER A 226 24.43 4.10 25.75
CA SER A 226 23.21 3.80 26.50
C SER A 226 22.69 2.39 26.18
N GLN A 227 22.26 1.68 27.21
CA GLN A 227 21.52 0.42 27.02
C GLN A 227 20.20 0.59 26.23
N TYR A 228 19.70 1.81 26.15
CA TYR A 228 18.49 2.16 25.40
C TYR A 228 18.74 2.52 23.93
N ALA A 229 19.98 2.41 23.45
CA ALA A 229 20.36 2.74 22.06
C ALA A 229 19.56 1.93 21.04
N VAL A 230 19.47 0.60 21.26
CA VAL A 230 18.75 -0.32 20.35
C VAL A 230 17.23 -0.12 20.44
N PRO A 231 16.59 -0.11 21.64
CA PRO A 231 15.17 0.24 21.74
C PRO A 231 14.78 1.58 21.11
N LEU A 232 15.65 2.59 21.22
CA LEU A 232 15.44 3.88 20.55
C LEU A 232 15.47 3.72 19.03
N LEU A 233 16.46 3.01 18.50
CA LEU A 233 16.59 2.75 17.06
C LEU A 233 15.34 2.01 16.52
N ASP A 234 14.86 0.99 17.23
CA ASP A 234 13.67 0.23 16.86
C ASP A 234 12.44 1.15 16.74
N CYS A 235 12.28 2.06 17.71
CA CYS A 235 11.21 3.06 17.65
C CYS A 235 11.35 4.00 16.44
N LEU A 236 12.58 4.40 16.08
CA LEU A 236 12.82 5.26 14.92
C LEU A 236 12.56 4.55 13.60
N PHE A 237 12.79 3.23 13.53
CA PHE A 237 12.47 2.42 12.35
C PHE A 237 10.98 2.14 12.21
N ASP A 238 10.28 1.98 13.35
CA ASP A 238 8.82 1.82 13.36
C ASP A 238 8.09 3.12 12.94
N GLN A 239 8.58 4.27 13.44
CA GLN A 239 8.00 5.58 13.14
C GLN A 239 9.09 6.62 12.81
N PRO A 240 9.52 6.70 11.52
CA PRO A 240 10.65 7.52 11.12
C PRO A 240 10.39 9.04 11.15
N VAL A 241 9.14 9.48 11.22
CA VAL A 241 8.74 10.89 11.44
C VAL A 241 7.94 10.97 12.73
N PHE A 242 8.42 11.71 13.72
CA PHE A 242 7.87 11.65 15.06
C PHE A 242 8.04 12.97 15.83
N THR A 243 7.31 13.08 16.92
CA THR A 243 7.56 14.03 18.00
C THR A 243 8.16 13.32 19.20
N SER A 244 8.74 14.05 20.15
CA SER A 244 9.30 13.42 21.38
C SER A 244 8.28 12.65 22.20
N SER A 245 6.99 12.91 22.04
CA SER A 245 5.91 12.15 22.71
C SER A 245 5.77 10.71 22.22
N LEU A 246 6.42 10.34 21.11
CA LEU A 246 6.48 8.94 20.66
C LEU A 246 6.98 7.96 21.73
N PHE A 247 7.78 8.45 22.66
CA PHE A 247 8.48 7.64 23.66
C PHE A 247 7.82 7.66 25.05
N ASP A 248 6.81 8.53 25.27
CA ASP A 248 6.27 8.82 26.61
C ASP A 248 5.64 7.58 27.30
N ASP A 249 5.02 6.66 26.53
CA ASP A 249 4.32 5.47 27.04
C ASP A 249 4.88 4.14 26.51
N ARG A 250 6.08 4.14 25.92
CA ARG A 250 6.66 2.89 25.38
C ARG A 250 7.39 2.09 26.47
N PRO A 251 6.99 0.81 26.71
CA PRO A 251 7.67 -0.04 27.67
C PRO A 251 9.17 -0.19 27.36
N GLY A 252 10.00 -0.19 28.39
CA GLY A 252 11.45 -0.36 28.23
C GLY A 252 12.21 0.88 27.79
N MET A 253 11.54 2.03 27.64
CA MET A 253 12.21 3.31 27.35
C MET A 253 12.59 4.05 28.63
N PRO A 254 13.66 4.86 28.63
CA PRO A 254 14.07 5.64 29.79
C PRO A 254 13.17 6.88 29.97
N GLY A 255 13.32 7.55 31.11
CA GLY A 255 12.60 8.81 31.36
C GLY A 255 12.92 9.92 30.35
N LYS A 256 11.99 10.82 30.18
CA LYS A 256 12.00 11.91 29.18
C LYS A 256 13.32 12.71 29.09
N PRO A 257 14.00 13.09 30.21
CA PRO A 257 15.27 13.83 30.13
C PRO A 257 16.35 13.04 29.39
N MET A 258 16.44 11.73 29.60
CA MET A 258 17.42 10.88 28.94
C MET A 258 17.11 10.72 27.45
N ILE A 259 15.82 10.52 27.08
CA ILE A 259 15.37 10.48 25.67
C ILE A 259 15.76 11.77 24.97
N MET A 260 15.47 12.94 25.57
CA MET A 260 15.80 14.24 24.97
C MET A 260 17.32 14.42 24.80
N ASN A 261 18.13 13.93 25.72
CA ASN A 261 19.58 13.94 25.59
C ASN A 261 20.03 13.08 24.40
N MET A 262 19.53 11.83 24.31
CA MET A 262 19.84 10.91 23.20
C MET A 262 19.44 11.53 21.85
N LEU A 263 18.20 12.02 21.72
CA LEU A 263 17.72 12.69 20.48
C LEU A 263 18.57 13.90 20.14
N GLY A 264 19.01 14.66 21.14
CA GLY A 264 19.92 15.80 20.97
C GLY A 264 21.28 15.40 20.37
N ARG A 265 21.85 14.27 20.83
CA ARG A 265 23.09 13.69 20.26
C ARG A 265 22.89 13.24 18.82
N LEU A 266 21.76 12.56 18.52
CA LEU A 266 21.45 12.10 17.16
C LEU A 266 21.23 13.27 16.20
N LYS A 267 20.60 14.36 16.64
CA LYS A 267 20.48 15.60 15.84
C LYS A 267 21.85 16.21 15.55
N LYS A 268 22.71 16.38 16.56
CA LYS A 268 24.06 16.92 16.39
C LYS A 268 24.91 16.07 15.45
N ALA A 269 24.73 14.74 15.47
CA ALA A 269 25.40 13.81 14.57
C ALA A 269 24.81 13.74 13.15
N GLY A 270 23.74 14.50 12.86
CA GLY A 270 23.08 14.54 11.56
C GLY A 270 22.22 13.32 11.24
N ILE A 271 22.00 12.40 12.20
CA ILE A 271 21.15 11.19 12.02
C ILE A 271 19.67 11.61 11.96
N LEU A 272 19.26 12.57 12.81
CA LEU A 272 17.91 13.10 12.83
C LEU A 272 17.92 14.51 12.26
N LYS A 273 16.97 14.80 11.36
CA LYS A 273 16.69 16.15 10.86
C LYS A 273 15.44 16.73 11.47
N VAL A 274 15.43 18.05 11.65
CA VAL A 274 14.24 18.77 12.07
C VAL A 274 13.37 19.05 10.84
N VAL A 275 12.16 18.52 10.84
CA VAL A 275 11.17 18.72 9.77
C VAL A 275 10.30 19.93 10.05
N ARG A 276 10.01 20.17 11.35
CA ARG A 276 9.27 21.33 11.84
C ARG A 276 9.80 21.73 13.21
N GLU A 277 10.14 23.01 13.37
CA GLU A 277 10.52 23.53 14.67
C GLU A 277 9.33 23.57 15.65
N GLY A 278 9.63 23.38 16.92
CA GLY A 278 8.64 23.53 17.99
C GLY A 278 8.30 25.02 18.19
N SER A 279 7.02 25.33 18.43
CA SER A 279 6.57 26.69 18.71
C SER A 279 5.42 26.66 19.73
N GLY A 280 5.61 27.29 20.87
CA GLY A 280 4.64 27.32 21.96
C GLY A 280 4.26 25.89 22.41
N ARG A 281 2.98 25.52 22.30
CA ARG A 281 2.49 24.18 22.64
C ARG A 281 2.69 23.12 21.52
N ARG A 282 3.18 23.53 20.35
CA ARG A 282 3.40 22.61 19.24
C ARG A 282 4.79 21.99 19.36
N PRO A 283 4.90 20.65 19.50
CA PRO A 283 6.20 19.99 19.62
C PRO A 283 6.98 20.04 18.30
N GLN A 284 8.32 19.96 18.42
CA GLN A 284 9.21 19.76 17.28
C GLN A 284 8.94 18.42 16.61
N ILE A 285 8.96 18.39 15.27
CA ILE A 285 8.91 17.14 14.48
C ILE A 285 10.30 16.81 13.98
N LEU A 286 10.75 15.61 14.28
CA LEU A 286 12.02 15.03 13.85
C LEU A 286 11.79 13.95 12.82
N ALA A 287 12.79 13.68 11.97
CA ALA A 287 12.75 12.59 11.01
C ALA A 287 14.11 11.89 10.89
N LEU A 288 14.04 10.57 10.71
CA LEU A 288 15.14 9.71 10.28
C LEU A 288 15.13 9.66 8.73
N MET A 289 15.75 10.70 8.11
CA MET A 289 15.66 10.91 6.66
C MET A 289 16.29 9.78 5.85
N GLU A 290 17.39 9.19 6.32
CA GLU A 290 18.05 8.08 5.62
C GLU A 290 17.11 6.88 5.46
N LEU A 291 16.25 6.59 6.46
CA LEU A 291 15.26 5.51 6.35
C LEU A 291 14.15 5.85 5.35
N ILE A 292 13.67 7.09 5.38
CA ILE A 292 12.64 7.55 4.43
C ILE A 292 13.17 7.43 3.00
N ASN A 293 14.40 7.91 2.75
CA ASN A 293 15.03 7.84 1.43
C ASN A 293 15.25 6.38 0.99
N ALA A 294 15.65 5.48 1.91
CA ALA A 294 15.78 4.05 1.60
C ALA A 294 14.44 3.40 1.21
N CYS A 295 13.34 3.79 1.88
CA CYS A 295 12.00 3.31 1.55
C CYS A 295 11.50 3.83 0.20
N GLU A 296 11.73 5.11 -0.09
CA GLU A 296 11.30 5.73 -1.36
C GLU A 296 12.22 5.36 -2.54
N GLY A 297 13.47 5.01 -2.27
CA GLY A 297 14.48 4.71 -3.29
C GLY A 297 15.07 5.96 -3.96
N SER A 298 14.82 7.14 -3.38
CA SER A 298 15.32 8.45 -3.84
C SER A 298 15.39 9.44 -2.69
N ASP A 299 16.20 10.49 -2.84
CA ASP A 299 16.24 11.58 -1.89
C ASP A 299 14.93 12.39 -1.94
N VAL A 300 14.20 12.38 -0.84
CA VAL A 300 12.86 13.01 -0.74
C VAL A 300 12.93 14.48 -0.32
N ILE A 301 14.06 14.93 0.28
CA ILE A 301 14.32 16.33 0.71
C ILE A 301 15.80 16.65 0.63
#